data_144121bbf56db881bcdd7bbce3db4eab
#
_entry.id   144121bbf56db881bcdd7bbce3db4eab
#
_cell.length_a   1.000
_cell.length_b   1.000
_cell.length_c   1.000
_cell.angle_alpha   90.00
_cell.angle_beta   90.00
_cell.angle_gamma   90.00
#
_symmetry.space_group_name_H-M   'P 1'
#
loop_
_entity.id
_entity.type
_entity.pdbx_description
1 polymer ?
#
loop_
_entity_poly.entity_id
_entity_poly.type
_entity_poly.pdbx_seq_one_letter_code
_entity_poly.pdbx_strand_id
1 'polypeptide(L)'
;MLRFSLKVPFILLLCLVTFIATIFVSEPYRQQRIDKTEAIYYFGEYVSYEEHIRKHNIMEVDILFANLEEQTLDGSCVSDAFMEHLEAVPEGIMMELLVHPHCGYIVEMKTEDQIILDFADASNRLWREAIGFLVLGVFLYGTVVYLSVAAIRKKL
;
A
#
# COMPACT_ATOMS: atom_id res chain seq x y z
N MET A 1 -34.99 24.11 -21.43
CA MET A 1 -34.99 22.80 -20.75
C MET A 1 -33.62 22.08 -20.74
N LEU A 2 -32.64 22.48 -21.54
CA LEU A 2 -31.32 21.81 -21.64
C LEU A 2 -30.33 22.14 -20.50
N ARG A 3 -30.57 23.15 -19.67
CA ARG A 3 -29.63 23.57 -18.60
C ARG A 3 -29.63 22.66 -17.36
N PHE A 4 -30.64 21.81 -17.19
CA PHE A 4 -30.70 20.89 -16.03
C PHE A 4 -29.87 19.61 -16.25
N SER A 5 -29.67 19.20 -17.49
CA SER A 5 -28.97 17.96 -17.88
C SER A 5 -27.47 17.97 -17.63
N LEU A 6 -26.82 19.14 -17.66
CA LEU A 6 -25.35 19.26 -17.47
C LEU A 6 -24.92 19.38 -15.98
N LYS A 7 -25.83 19.77 -15.09
CA LYS A 7 -25.49 19.95 -13.66
C LYS A 7 -25.35 18.62 -12.92
N VAL A 8 -26.21 17.63 -13.25
CA VAL A 8 -26.19 16.33 -12.59
C VAL A 8 -24.90 15.57 -12.87
N PRO A 9 -24.44 15.40 -14.13
CA PRO A 9 -23.18 14.72 -14.39
C PRO A 9 -21.97 15.46 -13.81
N PHE A 10 -21.99 16.78 -13.75
CA PHE A 10 -20.91 17.56 -13.12
C PHE A 10 -20.86 17.33 -11.61
N ILE A 11 -21.99 17.30 -10.91
CA ILE A 11 -22.05 17.01 -9.46
C ILE A 11 -21.58 15.57 -9.21
N LEU A 12 -22.02 14.60 -10.01
CA LEU A 12 -21.60 13.21 -9.89
C LEU A 12 -20.09 13.06 -10.09
N LEU A 13 -19.52 13.78 -11.06
CA LEU A 13 -18.07 13.80 -11.28
C LEU A 13 -17.31 14.38 -10.06
N LEU A 14 -17.78 15.48 -9.49
CA LEU A 14 -17.18 16.06 -8.29
C LEU A 14 -17.24 15.10 -7.10
N CYS A 15 -18.37 14.44 -6.89
CA CYS A 15 -18.55 13.43 -5.85
C CYS A 15 -17.57 12.25 -6.05
N LEU A 16 -17.43 11.76 -7.28
CA LEU A 16 -16.51 10.68 -7.61
C LEU A 16 -15.05 11.07 -7.33
N VAL A 17 -14.62 12.26 -7.79
CA VAL A 17 -13.26 12.76 -7.55
C VAL A 17 -13.00 12.97 -6.06
N THR A 18 -13.98 13.49 -5.31
CA THR A 18 -13.87 13.65 -3.85
C THR A 18 -13.72 12.28 -3.16
N PHE A 19 -14.50 11.29 -3.56
CA PHE A 19 -14.41 9.93 -3.02
C PHE A 19 -13.03 9.32 -3.27
N ILE A 20 -12.52 9.42 -4.50
CA ILE A 20 -11.17 8.95 -4.86
C ILE A 20 -10.10 9.69 -4.03
N ALA A 21 -10.21 11.01 -3.92
CA ALA A 21 -9.28 11.82 -3.12
C ALA A 21 -9.27 11.39 -1.64
N THR A 22 -10.44 11.03 -1.09
CA THR A 22 -10.54 10.56 0.30
C THR A 22 -9.79 9.24 0.49
N ILE A 23 -9.88 8.31 -0.47
CA ILE A 23 -9.12 7.06 -0.43
C ILE A 23 -7.62 7.37 -0.38
N PHE A 24 -7.10 8.19 -1.27
CA PHE A 24 -5.68 8.54 -1.31
C PHE A 24 -5.18 9.25 -0.04
N VAL A 25 -6.00 10.09 0.59
CA VAL A 25 -5.63 10.76 1.85
C VAL A 25 -5.67 9.79 3.03
N SER A 26 -6.41 8.68 2.95
CA SER A 26 -6.49 7.68 4.03
C SER A 26 -5.29 6.72 4.07
N GLU A 27 -4.59 6.50 2.95
CA GLU A 27 -3.45 5.56 2.89
C GLU A 27 -2.29 5.92 3.84
N PRO A 28 -1.86 7.19 4.00
CA PRO A 28 -0.82 7.55 4.98
C PRO A 28 -1.15 7.16 6.42
N TYR A 29 -2.44 7.11 6.77
CA TYR A 29 -2.85 6.66 8.09
C TYR A 29 -2.68 5.16 8.27
N ARG A 30 -2.90 4.37 7.22
CA ARG A 30 -2.73 2.92 7.23
C ARG A 30 -1.26 2.50 7.20
N GLN A 31 -0.43 3.25 6.45
CA GLN A 31 0.99 2.99 6.23
C GLN A 31 1.90 3.95 7.01
N GLN A 32 1.39 4.52 8.12
CA GLN A 32 2.18 5.42 8.96
C GLN A 32 3.44 4.71 9.48
N ARG A 33 4.48 5.49 9.73
CA ARG A 33 5.67 4.95 10.39
C ARG A 33 5.30 4.40 11.76
N ILE A 34 5.78 3.20 12.03
CA ILE A 34 5.66 2.53 13.33
C ILE A 34 7.04 2.29 13.91
N ASP A 35 7.11 2.19 15.22
CA ASP A 35 8.30 1.63 15.87
C ASP A 35 8.29 0.10 15.73
N LYS A 36 9.48 -0.49 15.68
CA LYS A 36 9.61 -1.96 15.55
C LYS A 36 8.88 -2.72 16.66
N THR A 37 8.73 -2.11 17.84
CA THR A 37 8.01 -2.67 19.00
C THR A 37 6.49 -2.68 18.84
N GLU A 38 5.95 -1.93 17.87
CA GLU A 38 4.51 -1.87 17.57
C GLU A 38 4.11 -2.92 16.52
N ALA A 39 5.09 -3.46 15.78
CA ALA A 39 4.84 -4.47 14.77
C ALA A 39 4.38 -5.79 15.40
N ILE A 40 3.51 -6.51 14.70
CA ILE A 40 3.01 -7.82 15.14
C ILE A 40 4.03 -8.88 14.75
N TYR A 41 4.45 -9.66 15.72
CA TYR A 41 5.43 -10.73 15.51
C TYR A 41 4.75 -12.04 15.15
N TYR A 42 5.25 -12.68 14.10
CA TYR A 42 4.88 -14.03 13.70
C TYR A 42 6.12 -14.91 13.54
N PHE A 43 5.89 -16.22 13.65
CA PHE A 43 6.92 -17.23 13.46
C PHE A 43 6.31 -18.37 12.66
N GLY A 44 6.81 -18.58 11.43
CA GLY A 44 6.21 -19.50 10.47
C GLY A 44 7.23 -20.38 9.77
N GLU A 45 6.80 -21.60 9.45
CA GLU A 45 7.54 -22.53 8.61
C GLU A 45 7.26 -22.21 7.14
N TYR A 46 8.27 -21.73 6.43
CA TYR A 46 8.16 -21.30 5.03
C TYR A 46 7.85 -22.47 4.10
N VAL A 47 6.89 -22.28 3.20
CA VAL A 47 6.51 -23.24 2.17
C VAL A 47 6.90 -22.73 0.78
N SER A 48 6.35 -21.60 0.40
CA SER A 48 6.53 -21.01 -0.94
C SER A 48 6.09 -19.55 -0.95
N TYR A 49 6.14 -18.92 -2.11
CA TYR A 49 5.57 -17.60 -2.33
C TYR A 49 4.77 -17.56 -3.63
N GLU A 50 3.88 -16.58 -3.75
CA GLU A 50 3.11 -16.29 -4.95
C GLU A 50 3.19 -14.80 -5.29
N GLU A 51 3.53 -14.49 -6.55
CA GLU A 51 3.66 -13.12 -7.04
C GLU A 51 2.36 -12.65 -7.71
N HIS A 52 1.84 -11.51 -7.28
CA HIS A 52 0.72 -10.85 -7.95
C HIS A 52 1.24 -9.76 -8.89
N ILE A 53 1.32 -10.09 -10.18
CA ILE A 53 1.88 -9.22 -11.22
C ILE A 53 0.78 -8.48 -11.97
N ARG A 54 0.93 -7.15 -12.11
CA ARG A 54 0.06 -6.32 -12.94
C ARG A 54 0.90 -5.44 -13.88
N LYS A 55 0.68 -5.58 -15.19
CA LYS A 55 1.37 -4.79 -16.22
C LYS A 55 2.92 -4.82 -16.08
N HIS A 56 3.47 -6.00 -15.82
CA HIS A 56 4.91 -6.25 -15.61
C HIS A 56 5.50 -5.73 -14.29
N ASN A 57 4.69 -5.23 -13.36
CA ASN A 57 5.14 -4.85 -12.03
C ASN A 57 4.56 -5.82 -11.00
N ILE A 58 5.38 -6.23 -10.06
CA ILE A 58 4.93 -6.97 -8.87
C ILE A 58 4.16 -5.98 -8.00
N MET A 59 2.89 -6.30 -7.71
CA MET A 59 2.03 -5.48 -6.85
C MET A 59 2.10 -5.94 -5.40
N GLU A 60 2.14 -7.25 -5.21
CA GLU A 60 2.18 -7.91 -3.91
C GLU A 60 2.88 -9.25 -4.05
N VAL A 61 3.45 -9.74 -2.97
CA VAL A 61 3.99 -11.11 -2.86
C VAL A 61 3.39 -11.74 -1.62
N ASP A 62 2.65 -12.81 -1.81
CA ASP A 62 2.10 -13.61 -0.72
C ASP A 62 3.11 -14.68 -0.33
N ILE A 63 3.44 -14.74 0.96
CA ILE A 63 4.34 -15.72 1.53
C ILE A 63 3.49 -16.77 2.24
N LEU A 64 3.64 -18.03 1.83
CA LEU A 64 2.88 -19.15 2.34
C LEU A 64 3.66 -19.90 3.42
N PHE A 65 2.98 -20.21 4.51
CA PHE A 65 3.53 -20.90 5.67
C PHE A 65 2.71 -22.18 5.98
N ALA A 66 3.37 -23.21 6.49
CA ALA A 66 2.69 -24.45 6.87
C ALA A 66 1.81 -24.30 8.14
N ASN A 67 2.17 -23.37 9.01
CA ASN A 67 1.58 -23.21 10.35
C ASN A 67 0.97 -21.83 10.60
N LEU A 68 0.91 -20.96 9.58
CA LEU A 68 0.29 -19.63 9.63
C LEU A 68 -0.61 -19.42 8.41
N GLU A 69 -1.53 -18.46 8.51
CA GLU A 69 -2.17 -17.90 7.33
C GLU A 69 -1.12 -17.21 6.45
N GLU A 70 -1.41 -17.08 5.17
CA GLU A 70 -0.55 -16.34 4.23
C GLU A 70 -0.29 -14.92 4.72
N GLN A 71 0.92 -14.44 4.49
CA GLN A 71 1.32 -13.09 4.86
C GLN A 71 1.76 -12.34 3.61
N THR A 72 1.25 -11.13 3.42
CA THR A 72 1.47 -10.35 2.21
C THR A 72 2.59 -9.33 2.37
N LEU A 73 3.44 -9.23 1.36
CA LEU A 73 4.42 -8.16 1.20
C LEU A 73 3.97 -7.20 0.11
N ASP A 74 4.02 -5.90 0.40
CA ASP A 74 3.73 -4.85 -0.58
C ASP A 74 4.79 -4.81 -1.69
N GLY A 75 4.36 -4.65 -2.96
CA GLY A 75 5.24 -4.63 -4.11
C GLY A 75 6.32 -3.53 -4.07
N SER A 76 6.07 -2.42 -3.37
CA SER A 76 7.09 -1.37 -3.19
C SER A 76 8.29 -1.84 -2.37
N CYS A 77 8.11 -2.88 -1.54
CA CYS A 77 9.17 -3.51 -0.76
C CYS A 77 9.95 -4.57 -1.54
N VAL A 78 9.42 -5.04 -2.67
CA VAL A 78 10.06 -6.05 -3.52
C VAL A 78 11.21 -5.41 -4.30
N SER A 79 12.37 -6.07 -4.29
CA SER A 79 13.55 -5.72 -5.09
C SER A 79 14.18 -7.00 -5.62
N ASP A 80 15.02 -6.88 -6.65
CA ASP A 80 15.73 -8.03 -7.19
C ASP A 80 16.54 -8.78 -6.11
N ALA A 81 17.18 -8.03 -5.21
CA ALA A 81 17.94 -8.62 -4.09
C ALA A 81 17.02 -9.33 -3.09
N PHE A 82 15.82 -8.80 -2.82
CA PHE A 82 14.83 -9.47 -1.99
C PHE A 82 14.39 -10.79 -2.62
N MET A 83 14.06 -10.78 -3.91
CA MET A 83 13.64 -11.98 -4.63
C MET A 83 14.76 -13.03 -4.67
N GLU A 84 16.00 -12.64 -4.94
CA GLU A 84 17.16 -13.52 -4.91
C GLU A 84 17.34 -14.18 -3.53
N HIS A 85 17.18 -13.41 -2.45
CA HIS A 85 17.25 -13.96 -1.10
C HIS A 85 16.08 -14.90 -0.79
N LEU A 86 14.86 -14.54 -1.20
CA LEU A 86 13.67 -15.35 -0.96
C LEU A 86 13.72 -16.67 -1.71
N GLU A 87 14.14 -16.66 -2.98
CA GLU A 87 14.32 -17.87 -3.81
C GLU A 87 15.39 -18.82 -3.26
N ALA A 88 16.37 -18.28 -2.56
CA ALA A 88 17.43 -19.07 -1.93
C ALA A 88 16.99 -19.76 -0.63
N VAL A 89 15.83 -19.40 -0.08
CA VAL A 89 15.33 -20.01 1.17
C VAL A 89 14.73 -21.38 0.90
N PRO A 90 15.23 -22.44 1.54
CA PRO A 90 14.64 -23.76 1.41
C PRO A 90 13.25 -23.85 2.07
N GLU A 91 12.35 -24.65 1.49
CA GLU A 91 11.10 -25.03 2.13
C GLU A 91 11.35 -25.70 3.50
N GLY A 92 10.49 -25.42 4.47
CA GLY A 92 10.59 -25.96 5.82
C GLY A 92 11.47 -25.14 6.78
N ILE A 93 12.09 -24.05 6.30
CA ILE A 93 12.87 -23.16 7.17
C ILE A 93 11.91 -22.29 8.01
N MET A 94 12.27 -22.15 9.29
CA MET A 94 11.55 -21.26 10.19
C MET A 94 11.92 -19.81 9.93
N MET A 95 10.92 -18.97 9.73
CA MET A 95 11.07 -17.53 9.52
C MET A 95 10.42 -16.73 10.65
N GLU A 96 11.09 -15.67 11.06
CA GLU A 96 10.53 -14.63 11.90
C GLU A 96 10.04 -13.48 11.03
N LEU A 97 8.81 -13.03 11.29
CA LEU A 97 8.16 -11.96 10.55
C LEU A 97 7.72 -10.85 11.49
N LEU A 98 7.86 -9.62 11.07
CA LEU A 98 7.18 -8.48 11.64
C LEU A 98 6.17 -7.95 10.62
N VAL A 99 4.93 -7.79 11.04
CA VAL A 99 3.82 -7.35 10.21
C VAL A 99 3.32 -6.00 10.73
N HIS A 100 3.07 -5.08 9.83
CA HIS A 100 2.56 -3.75 10.15
C HIS A 100 1.11 -3.83 10.67
N PRO A 101 0.80 -3.30 11.88
CA PRO A 101 -0.48 -3.54 12.55
C PRO A 101 -1.69 -2.93 11.83
N HIS A 102 -1.50 -1.92 10.99
CA HIS A 102 -2.60 -1.20 10.35
C HIS A 102 -2.83 -1.59 8.88
N CYS A 103 -1.79 -1.90 8.12
CA CYS A 103 -1.93 -2.32 6.72
C CYS A 103 -1.82 -3.83 6.51
N GLY A 104 -1.25 -4.57 7.46
CA GLY A 104 -1.11 -6.02 7.38
C GLY A 104 0.06 -6.49 6.51
N TYR A 105 0.89 -5.59 5.99
CA TYR A 105 2.06 -5.96 5.18
C TYR A 105 3.25 -6.37 6.04
N ILE A 106 4.04 -7.31 5.52
CA ILE A 106 5.32 -7.70 6.11
C ILE A 106 6.29 -6.50 6.05
N VAL A 107 6.91 -6.17 7.18
CA VAL A 107 7.91 -5.09 7.30
C VAL A 107 9.29 -5.58 7.74
N GLU A 108 9.42 -6.80 8.18
CA GLU A 108 10.70 -7.49 8.39
C GLU A 108 10.49 -8.97 8.14
N MET A 109 11.48 -9.60 7.54
CA MET A 109 11.52 -11.04 7.35
C MET A 109 12.95 -11.54 7.51
N LYS A 110 13.15 -12.52 8.36
CA LYS A 110 14.47 -13.11 8.60
C LYS A 110 14.38 -14.59 8.92
N THR A 111 15.45 -15.29 8.60
CA THR A 111 15.74 -16.65 9.09
C THR A 111 16.74 -16.55 10.25
N GLU A 112 17.14 -17.68 10.81
CA GLU A 112 18.19 -17.73 11.83
C GLU A 112 19.53 -17.14 11.33
N ASP A 113 19.83 -17.35 10.04
CA ASP A 113 21.13 -17.04 9.44
C ASP A 113 21.17 -15.71 8.68
N GLN A 114 20.01 -15.18 8.22
CA GLN A 114 19.99 -13.97 7.37
C GLN A 114 18.73 -13.13 7.51
N ILE A 115 18.90 -11.83 7.24
CA ILE A 115 17.79 -10.88 7.05
C ILE A 115 17.46 -10.88 5.57
N ILE A 116 16.19 -11.24 5.23
CA ILE A 116 15.67 -11.26 3.87
C ILE A 116 15.06 -9.90 3.53
N LEU A 117 14.33 -9.31 4.50
CA LEU A 117 13.73 -7.98 4.41
C LEU A 117 14.07 -7.21 5.69
N ASP A 118 14.71 -6.04 5.54
CA ASP A 118 15.05 -5.17 6.66
C ASP A 118 13.88 -4.25 7.03
N PHE A 119 13.60 -4.14 8.33
CA PHE A 119 12.52 -3.33 8.87
C PHE A 119 12.58 -1.85 8.46
N ALA A 120 13.76 -1.24 8.54
CA ALA A 120 13.92 0.18 8.27
C ALA A 120 13.70 0.47 6.77
N ASP A 121 14.19 -0.41 5.90
CA ASP A 121 14.01 -0.29 4.46
C ASP A 121 12.53 -0.45 4.07
N ALA A 122 11.87 -1.50 4.54
CA ALA A 122 10.47 -1.77 4.24
C ALA A 122 9.55 -0.65 4.76
N SER A 123 9.71 -0.27 6.03
CA SER A 123 8.93 0.82 6.63
C SER A 123 9.13 2.17 5.91
N ASN A 124 10.36 2.48 5.45
CA ASN A 124 10.62 3.68 4.68
C ASN A 124 9.99 3.63 3.27
N ARG A 125 9.96 2.46 2.62
CA ARG A 125 9.35 2.30 1.29
C ARG A 125 7.84 2.47 1.36
N LEU A 126 7.16 1.79 2.29
CA LEU A 126 5.73 1.96 2.55
C LEU A 126 5.38 3.42 2.84
N TRP A 127 6.15 4.10 3.69
CA TRP A 127 5.92 5.50 4.02
C TRP A 127 6.10 6.45 2.82
N ARG A 128 7.10 6.21 1.96
CA ARG A 128 7.29 7.01 0.74
C ARG A 128 6.12 6.86 -0.22
N GLU A 129 5.60 5.65 -0.38
CA GLU A 129 4.42 5.41 -1.19
C GLU A 129 3.20 6.12 -0.62
N ALA A 130 2.96 6.01 0.68
CA ALA A 130 1.90 6.69 1.38
C ALA A 130 1.94 8.21 1.21
N ILE A 131 3.13 8.84 1.26
CA ILE A 131 3.31 10.27 0.96
C ILE A 131 2.92 10.58 -0.49
N GLY A 132 3.29 9.71 -1.44
CA GLY A 132 2.89 9.88 -2.85
C GLY A 132 1.36 9.93 -3.00
N PHE A 133 0.65 9.02 -2.36
CA PHE A 133 -0.82 9.02 -2.32
C PHE A 133 -1.39 10.28 -1.64
N LEU A 134 -0.80 10.73 -0.54
CA LEU A 134 -1.22 11.95 0.14
C LEU A 134 -1.12 13.17 -0.77
N VAL A 135 0.01 13.34 -1.45
CA VAL A 135 0.23 14.47 -2.38
C VAL A 135 -0.81 14.44 -3.50
N LEU A 136 -1.05 13.27 -4.08
CA LEU A 136 -2.07 13.10 -5.13
C LEU A 136 -3.48 13.41 -4.59
N GLY A 137 -3.83 12.93 -3.42
CA GLY A 137 -5.11 13.20 -2.77
C GLY A 137 -5.35 14.68 -2.51
N VAL A 138 -4.34 15.39 -1.98
CA VAL A 138 -4.39 16.85 -1.74
C VAL A 138 -4.56 17.62 -3.06
N PHE A 139 -3.87 17.21 -4.12
CA PHE A 139 -4.02 17.81 -5.44
C PHE A 139 -5.44 17.61 -6.00
N LEU A 140 -6.01 16.43 -5.86
CA LEU A 140 -7.39 16.12 -6.28
C LEU A 140 -8.40 16.98 -5.49
N TYR A 141 -8.25 17.12 -4.18
CA TYR A 141 -9.11 18.01 -3.38
C TYR A 141 -9.00 19.45 -3.81
N GLY A 142 -7.78 19.95 -4.05
CA GLY A 142 -7.56 21.31 -4.58
C GLY A 142 -8.28 21.53 -5.90
N THR A 143 -8.25 20.54 -6.79
CA THR A 143 -8.97 20.58 -8.07
C THR A 143 -10.48 20.65 -7.89
N VAL A 144 -11.06 19.86 -6.97
CA VAL A 144 -12.50 19.88 -6.66
C VAL A 144 -12.90 21.27 -6.13
N VAL A 145 -12.14 21.83 -5.20
CA VAL A 145 -12.41 23.18 -4.64
C VAL A 145 -12.35 24.22 -5.74
N TYR A 146 -11.30 24.21 -6.57
CA TYR A 146 -11.15 25.15 -7.68
C TYR A 146 -12.33 25.09 -8.66
N LEU A 147 -12.72 23.90 -9.10
CA LEU A 147 -13.84 23.72 -10.02
C LEU A 147 -15.17 24.17 -9.41
N SER A 148 -15.38 23.91 -8.12
CA SER A 148 -16.58 24.31 -7.40
C SER A 148 -16.68 25.84 -7.31
N VAL A 149 -15.59 26.52 -6.97
CA VAL A 149 -15.52 27.99 -6.92
C VAL A 149 -15.72 28.61 -8.31
N ALA A 150 -15.08 28.04 -9.35
CA ALA A 150 -15.25 28.51 -10.73
C ALA A 150 -16.69 28.35 -11.22
N ALA A 151 -17.35 27.25 -10.85
CA ALA A 151 -18.77 27.03 -11.20
C ALA A 151 -19.72 28.02 -10.49
N ILE A 152 -19.43 28.41 -9.24
CA ILE A 152 -20.20 29.42 -8.50
C ILE A 152 -20.00 30.81 -9.14
N ARG A 153 -18.73 31.20 -9.43
CA ARG A 153 -18.41 32.48 -10.03
C ARG A 153 -19.04 32.70 -11.41
N LYS A 154 -19.20 31.63 -12.22
CA LYS A 154 -19.87 31.72 -13.54
C LYS A 154 -21.39 31.91 -13.44
N LYS A 155 -21.97 31.78 -12.24
CA LYS A 155 -23.40 32.05 -11.99
C LYS A 155 -23.69 33.46 -11.48
N LEU A 156 -22.64 34.18 -11.07
CA LEU A 156 -22.70 35.60 -10.72
C LEU A 156 -22.32 36.43 -11.94
#